data_bf1bd544553e466bfcd96f37a3c8fe17
#
_entry.id   bf1bd544553e466bfcd96f37a3c8fe17
#
_cell.length_a   1.000
_cell.length_b   1.000
_cell.length_c   1.000
_cell.angle_alpha   90.00
_cell.angle_beta   90.00
_cell.angle_gamma   90.00
#
_symmetry.space_group_name_H-M   'P 1'
#
loop_
_entity.id
_entity.type
_entity.pdbx_description
1 polymer ?
#
loop_
_entity_poly.entity_id
_entity_poly.type
_entity_poly.pdbx_seq_one_letter_code
_entity_poly.pdbx_strand_id
1 'polypeptide(L)'
;MNKSFTLSALLVLFAAPAMADDLSKYQEESRTVATAFVTQLIGENKKAVMEGGPESAIKVCKEIAPKMAGDVSRKQGWKLTRVSLKVRNPLLGSADAWEQKVLMDFEKRIAKGEKPESMEFVEIVKEPAGNSFRYMKAIALQPGCVTCHGAAEQIPDAVKARLADEYPNDKATGYAPGQIRGAISIKRTL
;
A
#
# COMPACT_ATOMS: atom_id res chain seq x y z
N MET A 1 -50.20 24.82 47.39
CA MET A 1 -49.78 24.96 45.97
C MET A 1 -48.47 24.19 45.82
N ASN A 2 -48.56 22.91 45.49
CA ASN A 2 -47.37 22.07 45.26
C ASN A 2 -46.99 22.07 43.77
N LYS A 3 -45.80 22.57 43.47
CA LYS A 3 -45.22 22.50 42.11
C LYS A 3 -44.33 21.25 42.03
N SER A 4 -44.82 20.22 41.37
CA SER A 4 -44.00 19.03 40.99
C SER A 4 -43.07 19.40 39.82
N PHE A 5 -41.76 19.34 40.05
CA PHE A 5 -40.76 19.41 39.00
C PHE A 5 -40.52 17.99 38.51
N THR A 6 -40.92 17.68 37.28
CA THR A 6 -40.56 16.49 36.57
C THR A 6 -39.20 16.67 35.93
N LEU A 7 -38.18 15.93 36.41
CA LEU A 7 -36.84 15.86 35.86
C LEU A 7 -36.82 14.91 34.70
N SER A 8 -36.82 15.37 33.45
CA SER A 8 -36.65 14.54 32.26
C SER A 8 -35.16 14.17 32.10
N ALA A 9 -34.84 12.92 32.40
CA ALA A 9 -33.53 12.37 32.14
C ALA A 9 -33.35 12.14 30.63
N LEU A 10 -32.45 12.85 29.99
CA LEU A 10 -32.05 12.69 28.61
C LEU A 10 -31.12 11.46 28.51
N LEU A 11 -31.62 10.38 27.93
CA LEU A 11 -30.82 9.17 27.67
C LEU A 11 -29.91 9.44 26.46
N VAL A 12 -28.64 9.70 26.71
CA VAL A 12 -27.62 9.79 25.64
C VAL A 12 -27.21 8.36 25.29
N LEU A 13 -27.69 7.83 24.17
CA LEU A 13 -27.24 6.55 23.62
C LEU A 13 -25.80 6.73 23.09
N PHE A 14 -24.87 6.07 23.74
CA PHE A 14 -23.48 5.92 23.24
C PHE A 14 -23.46 4.93 22.08
N ALA A 15 -23.33 5.42 20.85
CA ALA A 15 -23.13 4.62 19.62
C ALA A 15 -21.65 4.24 19.38
N ALA A 16 -20.80 4.25 20.40
CA ALA A 16 -19.35 4.10 20.27
C ALA A 16 -18.84 2.65 19.99
N PRO A 17 -19.42 1.54 20.46
CA PRO A 17 -18.81 0.21 20.27
C PRO A 17 -18.90 -0.32 18.83
N ALA A 18 -19.97 -0.09 18.10
CA ALA A 18 -20.17 -0.65 16.75
C ALA A 18 -19.14 -0.16 15.72
N MET A 19 -18.69 1.09 15.80
CA MET A 19 -17.70 1.64 14.87
C MET A 19 -16.29 1.10 15.11
N ALA A 20 -15.94 0.74 16.35
CA ALA A 20 -14.63 0.17 16.66
C ALA A 20 -14.49 -1.27 16.13
N ASP A 21 -15.55 -2.06 16.23
CA ASP A 21 -15.59 -3.43 15.71
C ASP A 21 -15.50 -3.45 14.18
N ASP A 22 -16.19 -2.53 13.50
CA ASP A 22 -16.12 -2.37 12.05
C ASP A 22 -14.71 -1.97 11.59
N LEU A 23 -14.05 -1.05 12.30
CA LEU A 23 -12.69 -0.62 11.98
C LEU A 23 -11.69 -1.78 12.08
N SER A 24 -11.75 -2.56 13.16
CA SER A 24 -10.91 -3.74 13.36
C SER A 24 -11.11 -4.78 12.27
N LYS A 25 -12.36 -5.03 11.89
CA LYS A 25 -12.72 -5.94 10.80
C LYS A 25 -12.15 -5.46 9.47
N TYR A 26 -12.32 -4.19 9.11
CA TYR A 26 -11.80 -3.64 7.85
C TYR A 26 -10.28 -3.67 7.80
N GLN A 27 -9.62 -3.44 8.93
CA GLN A 27 -8.15 -3.54 9.03
C GLN A 27 -7.69 -4.97 8.77
N GLU A 28 -8.31 -5.98 9.39
CA GLU A 28 -7.94 -7.38 9.23
C GLU A 28 -8.19 -7.89 7.81
N GLU A 29 -9.35 -7.55 7.22
CA GLU A 29 -9.66 -7.84 5.83
C GLU A 29 -8.62 -7.22 4.89
N SER A 30 -8.26 -5.95 5.13
CA SER A 30 -7.26 -5.22 4.31
C SER A 30 -5.86 -5.81 4.46
N ARG A 31 -5.45 -6.19 5.68
CA ARG A 31 -4.18 -6.87 5.95
C ARG A 31 -4.08 -8.19 5.20
N THR A 32 -5.14 -8.99 5.25
CA THR A 32 -5.23 -10.27 4.54
C THR A 32 -5.10 -10.09 3.04
N VAL A 33 -5.87 -9.17 2.46
CA VAL A 33 -5.86 -8.88 1.02
C VAL A 33 -4.51 -8.31 0.57
N ALA A 34 -3.94 -7.35 1.31
CA ALA A 34 -2.66 -6.75 0.98
C ALA A 34 -1.52 -7.79 1.05
N THR A 35 -1.52 -8.65 2.06
CA THR A 35 -0.52 -9.70 2.23
C THR A 35 -0.61 -10.73 1.11
N ALA A 36 -1.81 -11.20 0.77
CA ALA A 36 -2.03 -12.14 -0.33
C ALA A 36 -1.57 -11.54 -1.67
N PHE A 37 -1.89 -10.28 -1.94
CA PHE A 37 -1.46 -9.57 -3.14
C PHE A 37 0.07 -9.50 -3.26
N VAL A 38 0.76 -9.09 -2.18
CA VAL A 38 2.24 -8.99 -2.18
C VAL A 38 2.88 -10.37 -2.38
N THR A 39 2.37 -11.39 -1.69
CA THR A 39 2.89 -12.76 -1.81
C THR A 39 2.76 -13.28 -3.24
N GLN A 40 1.59 -13.11 -3.84
CA GLN A 40 1.35 -13.52 -5.23
C GLN A 40 2.26 -12.74 -6.20
N LEU A 41 2.37 -11.43 -6.05
CA LEU A 41 3.23 -10.59 -6.89
C LEU A 41 4.71 -11.01 -6.82
N ILE A 42 5.22 -11.31 -5.61
CA ILE A 42 6.58 -11.81 -5.44
C ILE A 42 6.73 -13.18 -6.13
N GLY A 43 5.74 -14.03 -6.03
CA GLY A 43 5.72 -15.33 -6.72
C GLY A 43 5.83 -15.18 -8.24
N GLU A 44 5.00 -14.32 -8.85
CA GLU A 44 5.04 -14.04 -10.29
C GLU A 44 6.40 -13.46 -10.73
N ASN A 45 6.97 -12.54 -9.93
CA ASN A 45 8.31 -12.00 -10.22
C ASN A 45 9.39 -13.08 -10.17
N LYS A 46 9.40 -13.92 -9.13
CA LYS A 46 10.38 -15.01 -9.00
C LYS A 46 10.28 -15.98 -10.16
N LYS A 47 9.05 -16.35 -10.54
CA LYS A 47 8.81 -17.23 -11.69
C LYS A 47 9.36 -16.62 -12.97
N ALA A 48 9.06 -15.36 -13.26
CA ALA A 48 9.56 -14.69 -14.46
C ALA A 48 11.09 -14.60 -14.50
N VAL A 49 11.73 -14.32 -13.35
CA VAL A 49 13.20 -14.30 -13.25
C VAL A 49 13.79 -15.68 -13.52
N MET A 50 13.18 -16.75 -13.03
CA MET A 50 13.65 -18.13 -13.26
C MET A 50 13.50 -18.58 -14.71
N GLU A 51 12.46 -18.13 -15.39
CA GLU A 51 12.14 -18.53 -16.77
C GLU A 51 12.89 -17.71 -17.83
N GLY A 52 13.14 -16.44 -17.59
CA GLY A 52 13.69 -15.53 -18.61
C GLY A 52 14.63 -14.45 -18.10
N GLY A 53 15.18 -14.61 -16.91
CA GLY A 53 16.08 -13.62 -16.30
C GLY A 53 15.37 -12.41 -15.70
N PRO A 54 16.15 -11.51 -15.04
CA PRO A 54 15.59 -10.35 -14.34
C PRO A 54 14.81 -9.39 -15.26
N GLU A 55 15.15 -9.29 -16.53
CA GLU A 55 14.47 -8.47 -17.53
C GLU A 55 13.02 -8.89 -17.73
N SER A 56 12.75 -10.20 -17.66
CA SER A 56 11.40 -10.75 -17.80
C SER A 56 10.45 -10.31 -16.66
N ALA A 57 10.98 -10.09 -15.46
CA ALA A 57 10.20 -9.60 -14.33
C ALA A 57 9.68 -8.16 -14.51
N ILE A 58 10.27 -7.37 -15.41
CA ILE A 58 9.79 -6.03 -15.73
C ILE A 58 8.38 -6.10 -16.32
N LYS A 59 8.09 -7.09 -17.15
CA LYS A 59 6.75 -7.35 -17.70
C LYS A 59 5.73 -7.66 -16.59
N VAL A 60 6.12 -8.41 -15.57
CA VAL A 60 5.25 -8.67 -14.40
C VAL A 60 4.84 -7.35 -13.73
N CYS A 61 5.79 -6.44 -13.51
CA CYS A 61 5.52 -5.14 -12.91
C CYS A 61 4.66 -4.24 -13.78
N LYS A 62 4.81 -4.31 -15.12
CA LYS A 62 4.12 -3.44 -16.09
C LYS A 62 2.69 -3.91 -16.39
N GLU A 63 2.48 -5.21 -16.57
CA GLU A 63 1.24 -5.77 -17.07
C GLU A 63 0.47 -6.58 -16.01
N ILE A 64 1.16 -7.53 -15.36
CA ILE A 64 0.51 -8.48 -14.46
C ILE A 64 0.08 -7.80 -13.16
N ALA A 65 0.96 -7.03 -12.54
CA ALA A 65 0.67 -6.41 -11.25
C ALA A 65 -0.49 -5.39 -11.29
N PRO A 66 -0.64 -4.52 -12.31
CA PRO A 66 -1.83 -3.67 -12.44
C PRO A 66 -3.12 -4.48 -12.66
N LYS A 67 -3.05 -5.55 -13.47
CA LYS A 67 -4.19 -6.44 -13.68
C LYS A 67 -4.62 -7.10 -12.38
N MET A 68 -3.67 -7.67 -11.62
CA MET A 68 -3.94 -8.26 -10.31
C MET A 68 -4.59 -7.25 -9.34
N ALA A 69 -4.09 -6.02 -9.29
CA ALA A 69 -4.66 -4.97 -8.45
C ALA A 69 -6.10 -4.63 -8.87
N GLY A 70 -6.36 -4.55 -10.17
CA GLY A 70 -7.70 -4.35 -10.72
C GLY A 70 -8.65 -5.51 -10.43
N ASP A 71 -8.18 -6.76 -10.53
CA ASP A 71 -8.98 -7.95 -10.21
C ASP A 71 -9.37 -7.99 -8.72
N VAL A 72 -8.41 -7.72 -7.83
CA VAL A 72 -8.68 -7.59 -6.39
C VAL A 72 -9.68 -6.46 -6.12
N SER A 73 -9.48 -5.30 -6.73
CA SER A 73 -10.36 -4.14 -6.54
C SER A 73 -11.80 -4.44 -6.97
N ARG A 74 -11.99 -5.10 -8.11
CA ARG A 74 -13.33 -5.51 -8.59
C ARG A 74 -13.98 -6.55 -7.67
N LYS A 75 -13.19 -7.54 -7.23
CA LYS A 75 -13.69 -8.62 -6.36
C LYS A 75 -14.12 -8.11 -4.99
N GLN A 76 -13.37 -7.16 -4.43
CA GLN A 76 -13.59 -6.64 -3.08
C GLN A 76 -14.53 -5.43 -3.04
N GLY A 77 -14.76 -4.75 -4.15
CA GLY A 77 -15.44 -3.45 -4.18
C GLY A 77 -14.60 -2.31 -3.59
N TRP A 78 -13.28 -2.50 -3.41
CA TRP A 78 -12.35 -1.51 -2.86
C TRP A 78 -11.31 -1.12 -3.90
N LYS A 79 -10.72 0.05 -3.74
CA LYS A 79 -9.56 0.42 -4.55
C LYS A 79 -8.29 -0.13 -3.89
N LEU A 80 -7.56 -1.00 -4.59
CA LEU A 80 -6.21 -1.43 -4.21
C LEU A 80 -5.20 -0.88 -5.20
N THR A 81 -4.16 -0.22 -4.70
CA THR A 81 -3.05 0.34 -5.48
C THR A 81 -1.71 0.06 -4.82
N ARG A 82 -0.62 0.19 -5.59
CA ARG A 82 0.75 0.23 -5.08
C ARG A 82 1.27 1.64 -5.26
N VAL A 83 1.67 2.28 -4.18
CA VAL A 83 2.14 3.67 -4.18
C VAL A 83 3.54 3.80 -3.63
N SER A 84 4.25 4.85 -4.03
CA SER A 84 5.63 5.08 -3.58
C SER A 84 5.99 6.56 -3.68
N LEU A 85 6.96 7.02 -2.88
CA LEU A 85 7.57 8.33 -3.02
C LEU A 85 8.51 8.40 -4.23
N LYS A 86 9.22 7.28 -4.53
CA LYS A 86 10.01 7.13 -5.76
C LYS A 86 9.28 6.19 -6.71
N VAL A 87 8.51 6.76 -7.62
CA VAL A 87 7.63 5.98 -8.51
C VAL A 87 8.39 5.43 -9.73
N ARG A 88 8.05 4.22 -10.15
CA ARG A 88 8.46 3.64 -11.43
C ARG A 88 7.50 4.02 -12.55
N ASN A 89 6.20 3.86 -12.29
CA ASN A 89 5.13 4.27 -13.19
C ASN A 89 4.32 5.40 -12.55
N PRO A 90 4.49 6.66 -12.98
CA PRO A 90 3.78 7.80 -12.39
C PRO A 90 2.26 7.70 -12.49
N LEU A 91 1.73 7.11 -13.57
CA LEU A 91 0.29 7.00 -13.78
C LEU A 91 -0.40 6.06 -12.79
N LEU A 92 0.32 5.03 -12.31
CA LEU A 92 -0.26 3.98 -11.47
C LEU A 92 0.27 3.96 -10.03
N GLY A 93 1.39 4.63 -9.78
CA GLY A 93 2.12 4.51 -8.51
C GLY A 93 2.30 5.81 -7.74
N SER A 94 1.81 6.95 -8.25
CA SER A 94 1.87 8.22 -7.53
C SER A 94 0.97 8.19 -6.31
N ALA A 95 1.54 8.54 -5.17
CA ALA A 95 0.85 8.64 -3.89
C ALA A 95 0.05 9.95 -3.81
N ASP A 96 -1.19 9.91 -3.33
CA ASP A 96 -1.93 11.11 -2.97
C ASP A 96 -1.36 11.77 -1.69
N ALA A 97 -1.89 12.94 -1.30
CA ALA A 97 -1.36 13.70 -0.18
C ALA A 97 -1.42 12.94 1.16
N TRP A 98 -2.45 12.11 1.38
CA TRP A 98 -2.56 11.27 2.56
C TRP A 98 -1.55 10.11 2.51
N GLU A 99 -1.45 9.41 1.37
CA GLU A 99 -0.50 8.32 1.15
C GLU A 99 0.96 8.77 1.30
N GLN A 100 1.29 9.97 0.81
CA GLN A 100 2.62 10.56 0.98
C GLN A 100 2.97 10.76 2.45
N LYS A 101 2.04 11.27 3.26
CA LYS A 101 2.25 11.43 4.72
C LYS A 101 2.54 10.10 5.40
N VAL A 102 1.76 9.07 5.07
CA VAL A 102 1.94 7.72 5.63
C VAL A 102 3.27 7.11 5.17
N LEU A 103 3.65 7.25 3.89
CA LEU A 103 4.96 6.77 3.39
C LEU A 103 6.12 7.47 4.10
N MET A 104 6.06 8.77 4.29
CA MET A 104 7.08 9.52 5.05
C MET A 104 7.14 9.11 6.52
N ASP A 105 5.99 8.77 7.14
CA ASP A 105 5.97 8.22 8.49
C ASP A 105 6.63 6.84 8.53
N PHE A 106 6.34 5.97 7.59
CA PHE A 106 7.00 4.66 7.50
C PHE A 106 8.53 4.79 7.38
N GLU A 107 9.05 5.72 6.58
CA GLU A 107 10.50 5.98 6.49
C GLU A 107 11.08 6.45 7.83
N LYS A 108 10.36 7.32 8.57
CA LYS A 108 10.79 7.75 9.91
C LYS A 108 10.78 6.61 10.92
N ARG A 109 9.83 5.69 10.84
CA ARG A 109 9.72 4.52 11.73
C ARG A 109 10.84 3.53 11.46
N ILE A 110 11.19 3.28 10.19
CA ILE A 110 12.39 2.48 9.84
C ILE A 110 13.66 3.11 10.41
N ALA A 111 13.82 4.42 10.28
CA ALA A 111 15.00 5.10 10.83
C ALA A 111 15.13 4.97 12.37
N LYS A 112 14.02 4.64 13.04
CA LYS A 112 13.96 4.32 14.48
C LYS A 112 14.11 2.82 14.78
N GLY A 113 14.35 1.98 13.76
CA GLY A 113 14.59 0.54 13.90
C GLY A 113 13.32 -0.33 13.85
N GLU A 114 12.16 0.22 13.49
CA GLU A 114 10.97 -0.61 13.32
C GLU A 114 11.10 -1.49 12.06
N LYS A 115 10.56 -2.71 12.12
CA LYS A 115 10.62 -3.66 11.01
C LYS A 115 9.55 -3.34 9.98
N PRO A 116 9.89 -3.17 8.68
CA PRO A 116 8.94 -2.79 7.65
C PRO A 116 7.82 -3.83 7.43
N GLU A 117 8.09 -5.10 7.71
CA GLU A 117 7.11 -6.19 7.53
C GLU A 117 5.89 -6.04 8.44
N SER A 118 6.05 -5.42 9.63
CA SER A 118 4.98 -5.17 10.59
C SER A 118 4.28 -3.83 10.36
N MET A 119 4.84 -2.95 9.51
CA MET A 119 4.31 -1.60 9.34
C MET A 119 3.02 -1.58 8.55
N GLU A 120 2.00 -1.08 9.21
CA GLU A 120 0.72 -0.71 8.60
C GLU A 120 0.18 0.57 9.23
N PHE A 121 -0.73 1.20 8.54
CA PHE A 121 -1.44 2.39 9.01
C PHE A 121 -2.89 2.36 8.54
N VAL A 122 -3.80 2.76 9.41
CA VAL A 122 -5.24 2.77 9.16
C VAL A 122 -5.87 4.05 9.69
N GLU A 123 -6.79 4.61 8.93
CA GLU A 123 -7.52 5.81 9.30
C GLU A 123 -8.88 5.88 8.58
N ILE A 124 -9.89 6.42 9.26
CA ILE A 124 -11.12 6.88 8.60
C ILE A 124 -10.92 8.34 8.22
N VAL A 125 -10.88 8.60 6.92
CA VAL A 125 -10.67 9.95 6.36
C VAL A 125 -12.00 10.51 5.90
N LYS A 126 -12.32 11.73 6.34
CA LYS A 126 -13.47 12.48 5.85
C LYS A 126 -13.11 13.12 4.51
N GLU A 127 -13.84 12.76 3.47
CA GLU A 127 -13.67 13.26 2.12
C GLU A 127 -14.95 13.96 1.64
N PRO A 128 -14.91 14.79 0.58
CA PRO A 128 -16.10 15.49 0.08
C PRO A 128 -17.27 14.56 -0.28
N ALA A 129 -16.98 13.33 -0.72
CA ALA A 129 -17.98 12.32 -1.08
C ALA A 129 -18.44 11.43 0.08
N GLY A 130 -17.98 11.67 1.30
CA GLY A 130 -18.29 10.86 2.49
C GLY A 130 -17.04 10.32 3.18
N ASN A 131 -17.22 9.45 4.17
CA ASN A 131 -16.11 8.85 4.87
C ASN A 131 -15.48 7.72 4.04
N SER A 132 -14.16 7.60 4.11
CA SER A 132 -13.41 6.50 3.53
C SER A 132 -12.54 5.85 4.59
N PHE A 133 -12.60 4.53 4.67
CA PHE A 133 -11.57 3.76 5.36
C PHE A 133 -10.34 3.68 4.47
N ARG A 134 -9.19 4.05 5.01
CA ARG A 134 -7.90 4.00 4.32
C ARG A 134 -6.92 3.14 5.09
N TYR A 135 -6.25 2.27 4.37
CA TYR A 135 -5.26 1.35 4.92
C TYR A 135 -4.00 1.36 4.05
N MET A 136 -2.84 1.35 4.69
CA MET A 136 -1.56 1.14 4.00
C MET A 136 -0.74 0.08 4.70
N LYS A 137 -0.09 -0.79 3.90
CA LYS A 137 0.90 -1.77 4.36
C LYS A 137 2.21 -1.53 3.63
N ALA A 138 3.30 -1.35 4.40
CA ALA A 138 4.63 -1.13 3.85
C ALA A 138 5.10 -2.34 3.03
N ILE A 139 5.83 -2.05 1.96
CA ILE A 139 6.54 -3.04 1.13
C ILE A 139 8.03 -2.86 1.40
N ALA A 140 8.63 -3.82 2.13
CA ALA A 140 10.06 -3.88 2.34
C ALA A 140 10.80 -4.28 1.07
N LEU A 141 11.92 -3.64 0.80
CA LEU A 141 12.84 -4.06 -0.26
C LEU A 141 13.61 -5.31 0.21
N GLN A 142 13.36 -6.43 -0.45
CA GLN A 142 14.07 -7.67 -0.20
C GLN A 142 15.43 -7.69 -0.92
N PRO A 143 16.41 -8.54 -0.50
CA PRO A 143 17.72 -8.60 -1.16
C PRO A 143 17.65 -8.80 -2.67
N GLY A 144 16.78 -9.67 -3.18
CA GLY A 144 16.60 -9.89 -4.62
C GLY A 144 15.98 -8.72 -5.38
N CYS A 145 15.38 -7.74 -4.70
CA CYS A 145 14.75 -6.59 -5.35
C CYS A 145 15.80 -5.55 -5.85
N VAL A 146 17.03 -5.58 -5.33
CA VAL A 146 18.10 -4.65 -5.73
C VAL A 146 18.49 -4.80 -7.19
N THR A 147 18.27 -5.97 -7.80
CA THR A 147 18.51 -6.21 -9.23
C THR A 147 17.76 -5.23 -10.14
N CYS A 148 16.62 -4.69 -9.67
CA CYS A 148 15.81 -3.71 -10.41
C CYS A 148 15.61 -2.39 -9.66
N HIS A 149 15.93 -2.32 -8.36
CA HIS A 149 15.66 -1.18 -7.50
C HIS A 149 16.90 -0.67 -6.75
N GLY A 150 18.02 -1.38 -6.84
CA GLY A 150 19.27 -1.03 -6.18
C GLY A 150 19.95 0.23 -6.73
N ALA A 151 21.18 0.48 -6.26
CA ALA A 151 22.03 1.50 -6.83
C ALA A 151 22.35 1.18 -8.31
N ALA A 152 22.70 2.21 -9.09
CA ALA A 152 22.92 2.04 -10.53
C ALA A 152 23.95 0.96 -10.87
N GLU A 153 24.98 0.80 -10.01
CA GLU A 153 26.07 -0.17 -10.17
C GLU A 153 25.60 -1.62 -9.89
N GLN A 154 24.51 -1.78 -9.15
CA GLN A 154 23.95 -3.09 -8.78
C GLN A 154 22.95 -3.61 -9.82
N ILE A 155 22.46 -2.73 -10.70
CA ILE A 155 21.47 -3.09 -11.71
C ILE A 155 22.20 -3.54 -12.98
N PRO A 156 21.99 -4.77 -13.48
CA PRO A 156 22.60 -5.24 -14.73
C PRO A 156 22.23 -4.36 -15.92
N ASP A 157 23.15 -4.21 -16.88
CA ASP A 157 22.95 -3.29 -18.02
C ASP A 157 21.73 -3.65 -18.87
N ALA A 158 21.45 -4.95 -19.08
CA ALA A 158 20.25 -5.39 -19.77
C ALA A 158 18.95 -4.98 -19.04
N VAL A 159 18.95 -5.04 -17.70
CA VAL A 159 17.83 -4.55 -16.87
C VAL A 159 17.68 -3.04 -16.97
N LYS A 160 18.81 -2.29 -16.93
CA LYS A 160 18.78 -0.82 -17.09
C LYS A 160 18.20 -0.43 -18.45
N ALA A 161 18.66 -1.05 -19.52
CA ALA A 161 18.16 -0.80 -20.87
C ALA A 161 16.66 -1.05 -20.97
N ARG A 162 16.19 -2.20 -20.44
CA ARG A 162 14.78 -2.56 -20.44
C ARG A 162 13.94 -1.61 -19.57
N LEU A 163 14.46 -1.19 -18.40
CA LEU A 163 13.78 -0.22 -17.56
C LEU A 163 13.67 1.15 -18.23
N ALA A 164 14.71 1.62 -18.93
CA ALA A 164 14.68 2.88 -19.64
C ALA A 164 13.64 2.89 -20.78
N ASP A 165 13.52 1.77 -21.50
CA ASP A 165 12.52 1.58 -22.56
C ASP A 165 11.08 1.56 -22.01
N GLU A 166 10.86 0.77 -20.95
CA GLU A 166 9.52 0.54 -20.42
C GLU A 166 9.02 1.64 -19.45
N TYR A 167 9.95 2.36 -18.82
CA TYR A 167 9.69 3.38 -17.79
C TYR A 167 10.62 4.57 -17.92
N PRO A 168 10.47 5.42 -18.95
CA PRO A 168 11.39 6.55 -19.21
C PRO A 168 11.45 7.58 -18.06
N ASN A 169 10.45 7.58 -17.18
CA ASN A 169 10.39 8.45 -16.01
C ASN A 169 10.62 7.71 -14.67
N ASP A 170 11.31 6.56 -14.70
CA ASP A 170 11.58 5.75 -13.49
C ASP A 170 12.40 6.53 -12.45
N LYS A 171 11.88 6.59 -11.24
CA LYS A 171 12.55 7.13 -10.04
C LYS A 171 12.82 6.04 -8.98
N ALA A 172 12.46 4.80 -9.25
CA ALA A 172 12.44 3.72 -8.27
C ALA A 172 13.75 2.93 -8.18
N THR A 173 14.88 3.64 -8.19
CA THR A 173 16.24 3.08 -8.04
C THR A 173 16.97 3.69 -6.85
N GLY A 174 18.16 3.17 -6.53
CA GLY A 174 18.98 3.65 -5.43
C GLY A 174 18.46 3.23 -4.05
N TYR A 175 17.85 2.06 -3.95
CA TYR A 175 17.39 1.48 -2.69
C TYR A 175 18.39 0.44 -2.16
N ALA A 176 18.42 0.28 -0.83
CA ALA A 176 19.08 -0.82 -0.14
C ALA A 176 18.06 -1.80 0.46
N PRO A 177 18.44 -3.08 0.69
CA PRO A 177 17.60 -4.03 1.41
C PRO A 177 17.14 -3.48 2.76
N GLY A 178 15.89 -3.75 3.12
CA GLY A 178 15.28 -3.26 4.36
C GLY A 178 14.65 -1.87 4.26
N GLN A 179 14.91 -1.12 3.22
CA GLN A 179 14.22 0.16 2.99
C GLN A 179 12.78 -0.06 2.51
N ILE A 180 11.93 0.96 2.68
CA ILE A 180 10.56 0.97 2.16
C ILE A 180 10.60 1.25 0.66
N ARG A 181 10.18 0.27 -0.16
CA ARG A 181 10.00 0.45 -1.60
C ARG A 181 8.72 1.23 -1.92
N GLY A 182 7.76 1.19 -1.05
CA GLY A 182 6.45 1.78 -1.17
C GLY A 182 5.45 1.10 -0.25
N ALA A 183 4.17 1.18 -0.59
CA ALA A 183 3.11 0.51 0.17
C ALA A 183 2.01 -0.03 -0.75
N ILE A 184 1.29 -1.04 -0.26
CA ILE A 184 -0.06 -1.34 -0.74
C ILE A 184 -0.98 -0.33 -0.08
N SER A 185 -1.78 0.36 -0.86
CA SER A 185 -2.83 1.27 -0.39
C SER A 185 -4.20 0.71 -0.74
N ILE A 186 -5.07 0.65 0.25
CA ILE A 186 -6.47 0.26 0.11
C ILE A 186 -7.36 1.43 0.53
N LYS A 187 -8.34 1.72 -0.31
CA LYS A 187 -9.38 2.71 -0.04
C LYS A 187 -10.76 2.07 -0.20
N ARG A 188 -11.58 2.17 0.85
CA ARG A 188 -12.96 1.69 0.89
C ARG A 188 -13.88 2.84 1.27
N THR A 189 -14.89 3.13 0.46
CA THR A 189 -15.97 4.06 0.81
C THR A 189 -16.85 3.43 1.88
N LEU A 190 -17.24 4.22 2.89
CA LEU A 190 -18.10 3.81 4.00
C LEU A 190 -19.51 4.35 3.84
#